data_0990aefb99d3961e08958d913c4ce0b5
#
_entry.id   0990aefb99d3961e08958d913c4ce0b5
#
_cell.length_a   1.000
_cell.length_b   1.000
_cell.length_c   1.000
_cell.angle_alpha   90.00
_cell.angle_beta   90.00
_cell.angle_gamma   90.00
#
_symmetry.space_group_name_H-M   'P 1'
#
loop_
_entity.id
_entity.type
_entity.pdbx_description
1 polymer ?
#
loop_
_entity_poly.entity_id
_entity_poly.type
_entity_poly.pdbx_seq_one_letter_code
_entity_poly.pdbx_strand_id
1 'polypeptide(L)'
;MSTRAKVAVLRTKPESVLEDYRRLLKLADADRFLAPGKTTILKDNISWHYPMPSANTTPWQLEGTILGLHDLGYNDLSCVQNKTVVIDTYKGEDLNQYVPIFRKCGLPVLYNFKESDMKWVPFEPKVKMLALDRIYPKGLRIPDYFFGKNIVHLPTVKCHIYTTTTGAMKNAFGGLLSTHRHYTHTLIHETLVDLLAIQKEIHTGVFAVMDGTTVGDGQGPRTLKPVVKNVILASGDQVAIDAVSAKLMGFDPMGIKYIRLAHEAGLGVGDPKEIELAGDDVSGESWGFDVGWNFHRVMGWLSWYGPTRFLQKLLFHTPIVYFPIFVSETYHDRIRWPLKERKIYEQWKRDTAWGRLFTEYQQKGCLLI
;
A
#
# COMPACT_ATOMS: atom_id res chain seq x y z
N MET A 1 -12.19 27.16 12.12
CA MET A 1 -11.08 27.22 11.13
C MET A 1 -11.00 25.85 10.49
N SER A 2 -11.23 25.73 9.19
CA SER A 2 -11.01 24.47 8.47
C SER A 2 -9.50 24.21 8.51
N THR A 3 -9.06 23.24 9.30
CA THR A 3 -7.67 22.80 9.29
C THR A 3 -7.44 22.12 7.94
N ARG A 4 -6.56 22.69 7.12
CA ARG A 4 -6.15 22.05 5.86
C ARG A 4 -5.60 20.67 6.15
N ALA A 5 -5.83 19.70 5.24
CA ALA A 5 -5.20 18.40 5.34
C ALA A 5 -3.68 18.59 5.26
N LYS A 6 -2.93 17.93 6.13
CA LYS A 6 -1.48 18.05 6.23
C LYS A 6 -0.80 16.80 5.71
N VAL A 7 0.16 16.98 4.83
CA VAL A 7 1.08 15.91 4.38
C VAL A 7 2.50 16.33 4.70
N ALA A 8 3.15 15.58 5.57
CA ALA A 8 4.58 15.76 5.82
C ALA A 8 5.39 15.10 4.71
N VAL A 9 6.42 15.80 4.25
CA VAL A 9 7.35 15.33 3.21
C VAL A 9 8.77 15.61 3.67
N LEU A 10 9.64 14.63 3.61
CA LEU A 10 11.07 14.79 3.86
C LEU A 10 11.89 14.16 2.74
N ARG A 11 12.95 14.86 2.35
CA ARG A 11 14.03 14.24 1.58
C ARG A 11 14.90 13.44 2.51
N THR A 12 15.33 12.27 2.03
CA THR A 12 16.06 11.33 2.86
C THR A 12 17.21 10.69 2.07
N LYS A 13 18.13 10.11 2.80
CA LYS A 13 19.27 9.35 2.28
C LYS A 13 19.53 8.12 3.16
N PRO A 14 20.21 7.09 2.65
CA PRO A 14 20.41 5.85 3.40
C PRO A 14 20.96 6.04 4.81
N GLU A 15 21.88 6.99 4.99
CA GLU A 15 22.57 7.22 6.27
C GLU A 15 21.65 7.83 7.35
N SER A 16 20.57 8.50 6.96
CA SER A 16 19.65 9.19 7.88
C SER A 16 18.22 8.65 7.86
N VAL A 17 17.91 7.69 7.00
CA VAL A 17 16.54 7.28 6.70
C VAL A 17 15.74 6.85 7.94
N LEU A 18 16.33 6.15 8.88
CA LEU A 18 15.63 5.71 10.09
C LEU A 18 15.28 6.89 10.98
N GLU A 19 16.21 7.85 11.15
CA GLU A 19 15.95 9.08 11.89
C GLU A 19 14.96 9.99 11.13
N ASP A 20 15.04 10.02 9.81
CA ASP A 20 14.09 10.79 8.98
C ASP A 20 12.65 10.24 9.10
N TYR A 21 12.44 8.92 9.22
CA TYR A 21 11.11 8.34 9.52
C TYR A 21 10.62 8.76 10.91
N ARG A 22 11.47 8.75 11.93
CA ARG A 22 11.14 9.22 13.29
C ARG A 22 10.72 10.69 13.29
N ARG A 23 11.45 11.52 12.54
CA ARG A 23 11.15 12.94 12.34
C ARG A 23 9.84 13.15 11.56
N LEU A 24 9.63 12.33 10.53
CA LEU A 24 8.45 12.39 9.65
C LEU A 24 7.15 12.17 10.41
N LEU A 25 7.10 11.16 11.30
CA LEU A 25 5.91 10.88 12.11
C LEU A 25 5.55 12.06 13.03
N LYS A 26 6.57 12.67 13.66
CA LYS A 26 6.38 13.89 14.49
C LYS A 26 5.89 15.06 13.65
N LEU A 27 6.48 15.29 12.47
CA LEU A 27 6.14 16.37 11.55
C LEU A 27 4.70 16.23 11.02
N ALA A 28 4.24 14.98 10.83
CA ALA A 28 2.88 14.66 10.38
C ALA A 28 1.84 14.65 11.52
N ASP A 29 2.23 15.02 12.75
CA ASP A 29 1.37 14.97 13.95
C ASP A 29 0.69 13.59 14.14
N ALA A 30 1.44 12.49 14.03
CA ALA A 30 0.88 11.14 14.07
C ALA A 30 0.07 10.86 15.35
N ASP A 31 0.46 11.46 16.47
CA ASP A 31 -0.21 11.38 17.77
C ASP A 31 -1.61 12.01 17.80
N ARG A 32 -1.94 12.90 16.85
CA ARG A 32 -3.31 13.44 16.69
C ARG A 32 -4.25 12.49 15.97
N PHE A 33 -3.72 11.56 15.20
CA PHE A 33 -4.48 10.64 14.35
C PHE A 33 -4.55 9.23 14.91
N LEU A 34 -3.66 8.87 15.82
CA LEU A 34 -3.60 7.56 16.44
C LEU A 34 -4.06 7.68 17.92
N ALA A 35 -5.03 6.86 18.30
CA ALA A 35 -5.53 6.87 19.66
C ALA A 35 -4.48 6.30 20.63
N PRO A 36 -4.14 7.00 21.73
CA PRO A 36 -3.18 6.51 22.70
C PRO A 36 -3.69 5.26 23.42
N GLY A 37 -2.77 4.38 23.82
CA GLY A 37 -3.09 3.16 24.56
C GLY A 37 -3.87 2.11 23.78
N LYS A 38 -3.96 2.22 22.46
CA LYS A 38 -4.57 1.23 21.58
C LYS A 38 -3.49 0.49 20.81
N THR A 39 -3.69 -0.80 20.61
CA THR A 39 -2.85 -1.59 19.69
C THR A 39 -2.79 -0.90 18.33
N THR A 40 -1.61 -0.75 17.78
CA THR A 40 -1.40 -0.15 16.47
C THR A 40 -0.97 -1.21 15.47
N ILE A 41 -1.81 -1.45 14.47
CA ILE A 41 -1.56 -2.39 13.40
C ILE A 41 -0.66 -1.74 12.35
N LEU A 42 0.48 -2.34 12.08
CA LEU A 42 1.30 -2.02 10.92
C LEU A 42 0.80 -2.83 9.71
N LYS A 43 0.32 -2.14 8.68
CA LYS A 43 -0.10 -2.79 7.45
C LYS A 43 0.91 -2.50 6.37
N ASP A 44 1.87 -3.39 6.24
CA ASP A 44 2.81 -3.40 5.15
C ASP A 44 2.15 -3.71 3.79
N ASN A 45 2.91 -3.56 2.72
CA ASN A 45 2.51 -3.84 1.36
C ASN A 45 3.45 -4.87 0.73
N ILE A 46 2.94 -6.05 0.41
CA ILE A 46 3.63 -7.04 -0.41
C ILE A 46 2.86 -7.19 -1.71
N SER A 47 3.27 -6.44 -2.74
CA SER A 47 2.66 -6.52 -4.07
C SER A 47 3.22 -7.69 -4.88
N TRP A 48 4.44 -8.11 -4.56
CA TRP A 48 5.09 -9.29 -5.11
C TRP A 48 5.99 -9.91 -4.04
N HIS A 49 6.05 -11.25 -3.95
CA HIS A 49 6.93 -11.88 -2.96
C HIS A 49 8.42 -11.69 -3.27
N TYR A 50 8.81 -11.43 -4.53
CA TYR A 50 10.17 -11.05 -4.86
C TYR A 50 10.48 -9.60 -4.46
N PRO A 51 11.73 -9.29 -4.08
CA PRO A 51 12.14 -7.97 -3.59
C PRO A 51 12.35 -6.97 -4.74
N MET A 52 11.32 -6.80 -5.57
CA MET A 52 11.35 -5.82 -6.65
C MET A 52 11.32 -4.41 -6.06
N PRO A 53 12.31 -3.55 -6.36
CA PRO A 53 12.35 -2.19 -5.85
C PRO A 53 11.04 -1.44 -6.15
N SER A 54 10.54 -0.67 -5.19
CA SER A 54 9.28 0.06 -5.24
C SER A 54 7.98 -0.78 -5.20
N ALA A 55 8.05 -2.10 -5.34
CA ALA A 55 6.85 -2.93 -5.33
C ALA A 55 6.31 -3.19 -3.91
N ASN A 56 7.18 -3.28 -2.93
CA ASN A 56 6.88 -3.68 -1.55
C ASN A 56 7.30 -2.62 -0.54
N THR A 57 6.76 -2.66 0.66
CA THR A 57 7.29 -1.92 1.81
C THR A 57 8.79 -2.18 1.95
N THR A 58 9.57 -1.15 2.20
CA THR A 58 11.01 -1.31 2.37
C THR A 58 11.35 -1.67 3.82
N PRO A 59 12.45 -2.40 4.08
CA PRO A 59 12.82 -2.73 5.46
C PRO A 59 13.10 -1.50 6.31
N TRP A 60 13.72 -0.44 5.77
CA TRP A 60 13.92 0.83 6.47
C TRP A 60 12.62 1.59 6.74
N GLN A 61 11.61 1.49 5.88
CA GLN A 61 10.27 2.04 6.14
C GLN A 61 9.63 1.33 7.33
N LEU A 62 9.69 0.02 7.38
CA LEU A 62 9.15 -0.79 8.47
C LEU A 62 9.89 -0.49 9.78
N GLU A 63 11.22 -0.60 9.81
CA GLU A 63 12.05 -0.34 10.99
C GLU A 63 11.91 1.11 11.47
N GLY A 64 12.04 2.09 10.57
CA GLY A 64 11.94 3.51 10.93
C GLY A 64 10.56 3.91 11.43
N THR A 65 9.49 3.30 10.90
CA THR A 65 8.12 3.54 11.42
C THR A 65 7.95 2.95 12.81
N ILE A 66 8.46 1.74 13.08
CA ILE A 66 8.43 1.14 14.42
C ILE A 66 9.14 2.05 15.43
N LEU A 67 10.35 2.48 15.11
CA LEU A 67 11.13 3.40 15.96
C LEU A 67 10.38 4.71 16.23
N GLY A 68 9.82 5.32 15.18
CA GLY A 68 9.08 6.57 15.32
C GLY A 68 7.79 6.43 16.13
N LEU A 69 7.09 5.30 16.02
CA LEU A 69 5.91 5.01 16.85
C LEU A 69 6.29 4.80 18.31
N HIS A 70 7.38 4.09 18.60
CA HIS A 70 7.91 3.93 19.97
C HIS A 70 8.29 5.29 20.58
N ASP A 71 8.93 6.19 19.82
CA ASP A 71 9.23 7.57 20.26
C ASP A 71 8.00 8.36 20.66
N LEU A 72 6.86 8.09 20.02
CA LEU A 72 5.56 8.71 20.32
C LEU A 72 4.77 7.96 21.38
N GLY A 73 5.31 6.90 21.99
CA GLY A 73 4.70 6.12 23.06
C GLY A 73 3.79 4.99 22.61
N TYR A 74 3.73 4.67 21.31
CA TYR A 74 2.96 3.53 20.80
C TYR A 74 3.83 2.27 20.85
N ASN A 75 3.72 1.51 21.95
CA ASN A 75 4.55 0.31 22.18
C ASN A 75 3.79 -0.99 21.88
N ASP A 76 2.46 -1.00 21.89
CA ASP A 76 1.65 -2.15 21.54
C ASP A 76 1.43 -2.17 20.01
N LEU A 77 2.40 -2.76 19.31
CA LEU A 77 2.42 -2.86 17.85
C LEU A 77 2.18 -4.31 17.40
N SER A 78 1.52 -4.47 16.26
CA SER A 78 1.38 -5.76 15.57
C SER A 78 1.46 -5.55 14.06
N CYS A 79 1.86 -6.58 13.30
CA CYS A 79 1.75 -6.58 11.84
C CYS A 79 0.63 -7.52 11.40
N VAL A 80 -0.16 -7.12 10.41
CA VAL A 80 -1.22 -7.98 9.87
C VAL A 80 -0.97 -8.25 8.40
N GLN A 81 -0.83 -9.53 8.09
CA GLN A 81 -0.59 -10.05 6.76
C GLN A 81 -1.86 -10.63 6.13
N ASN A 82 -1.87 -10.68 4.80
CA ASN A 82 -3.01 -11.20 4.05
C ASN A 82 -2.58 -12.21 2.98
N LYS A 83 -3.45 -13.17 2.72
CA LYS A 83 -3.30 -14.07 1.58
C LYS A 83 -3.75 -13.39 0.30
N THR A 84 -3.01 -13.61 -0.78
CA THR A 84 -3.45 -13.31 -2.14
C THR A 84 -3.48 -14.59 -2.97
N VAL A 85 -4.07 -14.53 -4.15
CA VAL A 85 -4.13 -15.68 -5.05
C VAL A 85 -2.83 -15.93 -5.82
N VAL A 86 -1.90 -14.95 -5.85
CA VAL A 86 -0.67 -14.98 -6.67
C VAL A 86 0.59 -14.62 -5.90
N ILE A 87 0.52 -14.41 -4.59
CA ILE A 87 1.67 -13.98 -3.77
C ILE A 87 1.77 -14.88 -2.55
N ASP A 88 2.92 -15.48 -2.37
CA ASP A 88 3.29 -16.18 -1.16
C ASP A 88 3.71 -15.15 -0.11
N THR A 89 2.91 -15.04 0.95
CA THR A 89 3.12 -14.06 2.02
C THR A 89 4.41 -14.32 2.78
N TYR A 90 4.68 -15.58 3.17
CA TYR A 90 5.86 -15.94 3.95
C TYR A 90 7.15 -15.72 3.15
N LYS A 91 7.16 -16.11 1.90
CA LYS A 91 8.26 -15.82 0.98
C LYS A 91 8.46 -14.32 0.79
N GLY A 92 7.35 -13.56 0.76
CA GLY A 92 7.39 -12.10 0.68
C GLY A 92 8.03 -11.47 1.91
N GLU A 93 7.65 -11.89 3.10
CA GLU A 93 8.24 -11.41 4.37
C GLU A 93 9.75 -11.70 4.44
N ASP A 94 10.14 -12.92 4.06
CA ASP A 94 11.55 -13.35 4.10
C ASP A 94 12.39 -12.58 3.09
N LEU A 95 12.01 -12.60 1.81
CA LEU A 95 12.79 -11.98 0.74
C LEU A 95 12.86 -10.45 0.84
N ASN A 96 11.88 -9.79 1.45
CA ASN A 96 11.88 -8.34 1.67
C ASN A 96 12.45 -7.95 3.04
N GLN A 97 13.07 -8.87 3.78
CA GLN A 97 13.80 -8.64 5.03
C GLN A 97 12.91 -8.16 6.19
N TYR A 98 11.62 -8.57 6.24
CA TYR A 98 10.75 -8.21 7.36
C TYR A 98 10.93 -9.15 8.55
N VAL A 99 11.18 -10.45 8.30
CA VAL A 99 11.30 -11.47 9.36
C VAL A 99 12.35 -11.12 10.42
N PRO A 100 13.57 -10.66 10.07
CA PRO A 100 14.53 -10.21 11.05
C PRO A 100 14.05 -9.04 11.92
N ILE A 101 13.36 -8.06 11.30
CA ILE A 101 12.81 -6.89 11.99
C ILE A 101 11.69 -7.34 12.94
N PHE A 102 10.76 -8.19 12.50
CA PHE A 102 9.71 -8.73 13.35
C PHE A 102 10.27 -9.42 14.60
N ARG A 103 11.30 -10.25 14.43
CA ARG A 103 11.95 -10.96 15.54
C ARG A 103 12.66 -10.02 16.50
N LYS A 104 13.41 -9.06 15.98
CA LYS A 104 14.18 -8.11 16.80
C LYS A 104 13.28 -7.18 17.62
N CYS A 105 12.19 -6.69 17.00
CA CYS A 105 11.20 -5.85 17.68
C CYS A 105 10.25 -6.64 18.59
N GLY A 106 10.30 -7.98 18.59
CA GLY A 106 9.27 -8.78 19.25
C GLY A 106 7.87 -8.51 18.70
N LEU A 107 7.76 -8.13 17.43
CA LEU A 107 6.50 -7.72 16.79
C LEU A 107 5.64 -8.93 16.46
N PRO A 108 4.42 -9.08 17.03
CA PRO A 108 3.48 -10.10 16.64
C PRO A 108 3.06 -9.94 15.18
N VAL A 109 3.12 -11.04 14.40
CA VAL A 109 2.65 -11.08 13.02
C VAL A 109 1.43 -11.99 12.95
N LEU A 110 0.31 -11.42 12.52
CA LEU A 110 -0.99 -12.08 12.45
C LEU A 110 -1.42 -12.22 10.99
N TYR A 111 -2.07 -13.32 10.67
CA TYR A 111 -2.43 -13.67 9.31
C TYR A 111 -3.96 -13.75 9.17
N ASN A 112 -4.56 -12.89 8.35
CA ASN A 112 -6.01 -12.85 8.18
C ASN A 112 -6.60 -14.10 7.48
N PHE A 113 -5.76 -15.06 7.15
CA PHE A 113 -6.11 -16.35 6.61
C PHE A 113 -5.86 -17.53 7.57
N LYS A 114 -5.47 -17.23 8.81
CA LYS A 114 -5.37 -18.22 9.91
C LYS A 114 -6.48 -17.94 10.92
N GLU A 115 -7.34 -18.91 11.15
CA GLU A 115 -8.42 -18.80 12.14
C GLU A 115 -7.92 -18.69 13.58
N SER A 116 -6.68 -19.15 13.84
CA SER A 116 -6.00 -18.95 15.11
C SER A 116 -5.70 -17.48 15.43
N ASP A 117 -5.51 -16.67 14.39
CA ASP A 117 -5.03 -15.29 14.53
C ASP A 117 -6.20 -14.30 14.50
N MET A 118 -7.20 -14.53 13.66
CA MET A 118 -8.41 -13.70 13.58
C MET A 118 -9.54 -14.40 12.82
N LYS A 119 -10.77 -13.99 13.07
CA LYS A 119 -11.98 -14.52 12.42
C LYS A 119 -12.60 -13.47 11.52
N TRP A 120 -13.08 -13.89 10.36
CA TRP A 120 -13.90 -13.06 9.51
C TRP A 120 -15.34 -13.02 10.06
N VAL A 121 -15.76 -11.88 10.57
CA VAL A 121 -17.09 -11.66 11.15
C VAL A 121 -17.99 -10.86 10.20
N PRO A 122 -19.32 -11.07 10.23
CA PRO A 122 -20.26 -10.22 9.48
C PRO A 122 -20.10 -8.76 9.88
N PHE A 123 -20.19 -7.87 8.90
CA PHE A 123 -20.07 -6.43 9.10
C PHE A 123 -21.10 -5.69 8.26
N GLU A 124 -21.82 -4.79 8.88
CA GLU A 124 -22.80 -3.92 8.24
C GLU A 124 -22.30 -2.47 8.36
N PRO A 125 -21.87 -1.85 7.22
CA PRO A 125 -21.41 -0.47 7.21
C PRO A 125 -22.52 0.52 7.60
N LYS A 126 -22.19 1.53 8.41
CA LYS A 126 -23.14 2.59 8.78
C LYS A 126 -23.46 3.54 7.62
N VAL A 127 -22.57 3.61 6.65
CA VAL A 127 -22.72 4.46 5.47
C VAL A 127 -23.05 3.62 4.24
N LYS A 128 -23.82 4.19 3.31
CA LYS A 128 -24.14 3.53 2.05
C LYS A 128 -22.88 3.32 1.23
N MET A 129 -22.62 2.08 0.83
CA MET A 129 -21.50 1.72 -0.01
C MET A 129 -21.73 2.13 -1.48
N LEU A 130 -20.66 2.51 -2.16
CA LEU A 130 -20.68 2.81 -3.59
C LEU A 130 -20.68 1.55 -4.46
N ALA A 131 -20.03 0.48 -3.97
CA ALA A 131 -19.80 -0.74 -4.74
C ALA A 131 -19.92 -2.03 -3.95
N LEU A 132 -19.43 -2.08 -2.70
CA LEU A 132 -19.22 -3.34 -1.98
C LEU A 132 -20.51 -4.10 -1.68
N ASP A 133 -21.64 -3.41 -1.45
CA ASP A 133 -22.97 -4.00 -1.27
C ASP A 133 -23.43 -4.78 -2.53
N ARG A 134 -23.12 -4.26 -3.72
CA ARG A 134 -23.45 -4.90 -5.01
C ARG A 134 -22.50 -6.04 -5.34
N ILE A 135 -21.24 -5.93 -4.93
CA ILE A 135 -20.20 -6.95 -5.20
C ILE A 135 -20.38 -8.15 -4.25
N TYR A 136 -20.75 -7.89 -3.00
CA TYR A 136 -20.96 -8.88 -1.96
C TYR A 136 -22.41 -8.91 -1.45
N PRO A 137 -23.39 -9.32 -2.28
CA PRO A 137 -24.82 -9.25 -1.93
C PRO A 137 -25.21 -10.17 -0.75
N LYS A 138 -24.32 -11.09 -0.34
CA LYS A 138 -24.48 -11.94 0.87
C LYS A 138 -23.97 -11.28 2.15
N GLY A 139 -23.59 -9.99 2.08
CA GLY A 139 -23.02 -9.21 3.18
C GLY A 139 -21.49 -9.19 3.17
N LEU A 140 -20.96 -8.17 3.85
CA LEU A 140 -19.54 -8.01 4.05
C LEU A 140 -19.07 -8.79 5.28
N ARG A 141 -17.82 -9.22 5.24
CA ARG A 141 -17.14 -9.81 6.39
C ARG A 141 -15.78 -9.15 6.52
N ILE A 142 -15.42 -8.80 7.75
CA ILE A 142 -14.15 -8.14 8.09
C ILE A 142 -13.46 -8.92 9.20
N PRO A 143 -12.14 -8.99 9.22
CA PRO A 143 -11.41 -9.63 10.31
C PRO A 143 -11.66 -8.91 11.64
N ASP A 144 -12.05 -9.66 12.68
CA ASP A 144 -12.39 -9.13 14.00
C ASP A 144 -11.24 -8.39 14.68
N TYR A 145 -10.02 -8.79 14.40
CA TYR A 145 -8.81 -8.16 14.96
C TYR A 145 -8.67 -6.67 14.63
N PHE A 146 -9.25 -6.20 13.53
CA PHE A 146 -9.12 -4.80 13.09
C PHE A 146 -9.95 -3.83 13.93
N PHE A 147 -11.03 -4.28 14.58
CA PHE A 147 -11.93 -3.40 15.32
C PHE A 147 -11.27 -2.78 16.55
N GLY A 148 -11.49 -1.48 16.73
CA GLY A 148 -11.06 -0.73 17.91
C GLY A 148 -9.54 -0.56 18.08
N LYS A 149 -8.77 -0.73 17.01
CA LYS A 149 -7.32 -0.57 16.97
C LYS A 149 -6.92 0.55 16.01
N ASN A 150 -5.75 1.12 16.21
CA ASN A 150 -5.15 1.98 15.20
C ASN A 150 -4.62 1.15 14.02
N ILE A 151 -4.50 1.79 12.84
CA ILE A 151 -3.82 1.22 11.70
C ILE A 151 -2.86 2.23 11.07
N VAL A 152 -1.64 1.79 10.76
CA VAL A 152 -0.63 2.54 10.02
C VAL A 152 -0.32 1.80 8.73
N HIS A 153 -0.70 2.40 7.61
CA HIS A 153 -0.40 1.86 6.28
C HIS A 153 1.02 2.22 5.85
N LEU A 154 1.72 1.24 5.29
CA LEU A 154 3.10 1.37 4.80
C LEU A 154 3.17 1.16 3.27
N PRO A 155 2.50 1.98 2.45
CA PRO A 155 2.57 1.88 1.00
C PRO A 155 3.89 2.42 0.46
N THR A 156 4.17 2.13 -0.82
CA THR A 156 5.25 2.74 -1.59
C THR A 156 4.68 3.56 -2.74
N VAL A 157 5.38 4.61 -3.15
CA VAL A 157 4.99 5.44 -4.31
C VAL A 157 5.22 4.65 -5.59
N LYS A 158 4.13 4.31 -6.29
CA LYS A 158 4.20 3.52 -7.53
C LYS A 158 2.95 3.67 -8.40
N CYS A 159 3.15 3.53 -9.70
CA CYS A 159 2.06 3.41 -10.67
C CYS A 159 1.28 2.09 -10.50
N HIS A 160 0.06 2.08 -11.04
CA HIS A 160 -0.81 0.91 -11.05
C HIS A 160 -1.68 0.88 -12.31
N ILE A 161 -1.75 -0.29 -12.97
CA ILE A 161 -2.41 -0.45 -14.28
C ILE A 161 -3.91 -0.11 -14.29
N TYR A 162 -4.63 -0.24 -13.15
CA TYR A 162 -6.08 0.01 -13.08
C TYR A 162 -6.43 1.32 -12.36
N THR A 163 -5.65 1.71 -11.36
CA THR A 163 -5.96 2.87 -10.49
C THR A 163 -5.02 4.05 -10.69
N THR A 164 -4.16 4.02 -11.70
CA THR A 164 -3.09 4.98 -12.00
C THR A 164 -2.00 4.96 -10.92
N THR A 165 -2.36 5.07 -9.65
CA THR A 165 -1.46 5.00 -8.50
C THR A 165 -1.91 3.92 -7.52
N THR A 166 -1.03 3.47 -6.63
CA THR A 166 -1.36 2.49 -5.59
C THR A 166 -1.81 3.19 -4.31
N GLY A 167 -0.95 3.93 -3.66
CA GLY A 167 -1.22 4.77 -2.50
C GLY A 167 -1.66 4.07 -1.20
N ALA A 168 -2.00 4.91 -0.22
CA ALA A 168 -2.44 4.50 1.11
C ALA A 168 -3.85 3.91 1.11
N MET A 169 -4.79 4.53 0.37
CA MET A 169 -6.17 4.04 0.28
C MET A 169 -6.21 2.60 -0.23
N LYS A 170 -5.38 2.26 -1.23
CA LYS A 170 -5.35 0.91 -1.79
C LYS A 170 -4.69 -0.12 -0.88
N ASN A 171 -3.89 0.28 0.09
CA ASN A 171 -3.20 -0.65 0.98
C ASN A 171 -4.19 -1.44 1.88
N ALA A 172 -5.34 -0.85 2.23
CA ALA A 172 -6.43 -1.52 2.94
C ALA A 172 -7.03 -2.72 2.17
N PHE A 173 -6.90 -2.73 0.86
CA PHE A 173 -7.38 -3.81 0.00
C PHE A 173 -6.84 -5.18 0.42
N GLY A 174 -5.61 -5.22 0.91
CA GLY A 174 -4.97 -6.43 1.41
C GLY A 174 -5.45 -6.90 2.79
N GLY A 175 -5.96 -6.00 3.63
CA GLY A 175 -6.39 -6.31 5.00
C GLY A 175 -7.87 -6.66 5.10
N LEU A 176 -8.71 -5.84 4.48
CA LEU A 176 -10.17 -5.86 4.66
C LEU A 176 -10.94 -6.70 3.64
N LEU A 177 -10.32 -7.11 2.55
CA LEU A 177 -10.96 -7.98 1.56
C LEU A 177 -10.32 -9.37 1.56
N SER A 178 -11.19 -10.40 1.48
CA SER A 178 -10.78 -11.79 1.40
C SER A 178 -10.05 -12.11 0.07
N THR A 179 -9.74 -13.37 -0.16
CA THR A 179 -9.14 -13.84 -1.43
C THR A 179 -10.01 -13.58 -2.66
N HIS A 180 -11.33 -13.35 -2.46
CA HIS A 180 -12.27 -13.00 -3.55
C HIS A 180 -12.23 -11.52 -3.95
N ARG A 181 -11.30 -10.72 -3.44
CA ARG A 181 -11.14 -9.30 -3.76
C ARG A 181 -11.00 -8.98 -5.24
N HIS A 182 -10.64 -9.96 -6.08
CA HIS A 182 -10.60 -9.78 -7.53
C HIS A 182 -11.98 -9.45 -8.14
N TYR A 183 -13.09 -9.77 -7.46
CA TYR A 183 -14.44 -9.39 -7.89
C TYR A 183 -14.63 -7.86 -7.94
N THR A 184 -13.83 -7.12 -7.22
CA THR A 184 -13.94 -5.65 -7.12
C THR A 184 -13.28 -4.91 -8.28
N HIS A 185 -12.50 -5.56 -9.15
CA HIS A 185 -11.69 -4.88 -10.16
C HIS A 185 -12.51 -4.00 -11.12
N THR A 186 -13.73 -4.38 -11.46
CA THR A 186 -14.61 -3.57 -12.31
C THR A 186 -15.04 -2.25 -11.66
N LEU A 187 -15.16 -2.24 -10.32
CA LEU A 187 -15.55 -1.09 -9.52
C LEU A 187 -14.45 -0.74 -8.51
N ILE A 188 -13.19 -0.88 -8.91
CA ILE A 188 -12.04 -0.77 -8.00
C ILE A 188 -11.94 0.62 -7.37
N HIS A 189 -12.25 1.69 -8.10
CA HIS A 189 -12.20 3.05 -7.60
C HIS A 189 -13.24 3.28 -6.50
N GLU A 190 -14.48 2.88 -6.74
CA GLU A 190 -15.57 2.94 -5.77
C GLU A 190 -15.26 2.06 -4.55
N THR A 191 -14.72 0.86 -4.78
CA THR A 191 -14.29 -0.05 -3.71
C THR A 191 -13.25 0.58 -2.78
N LEU A 192 -12.29 1.35 -3.31
CA LEU A 192 -11.29 2.02 -2.48
C LEU A 192 -11.91 3.09 -1.58
N VAL A 193 -12.92 3.80 -2.06
CA VAL A 193 -13.68 4.78 -1.27
C VAL A 193 -14.45 4.07 -0.15
N ASP A 194 -15.15 2.99 -0.48
CA ASP A 194 -15.88 2.17 0.50
C ASP A 194 -14.95 1.64 1.59
N LEU A 195 -13.78 1.11 1.20
CA LEU A 195 -12.79 0.61 2.17
C LEU A 195 -12.25 1.71 3.08
N LEU A 196 -12.06 2.94 2.59
CA LEU A 196 -11.66 4.06 3.44
C LEU A 196 -12.77 4.44 4.42
N ALA A 197 -14.03 4.46 3.98
CA ALA A 197 -15.18 4.70 4.86
C ALA A 197 -15.26 3.63 5.96
N ILE A 198 -15.11 2.34 5.62
CA ILE A 198 -15.07 1.24 6.58
C ILE A 198 -13.92 1.41 7.56
N GLN A 199 -12.71 1.74 7.09
CA GLN A 199 -11.56 1.96 7.98
C GLN A 199 -11.83 3.05 9.01
N LYS A 200 -12.42 4.17 8.60
CA LYS A 200 -12.79 5.28 9.50
C LYS A 200 -13.86 4.88 10.50
N GLU A 201 -14.64 3.83 10.23
CA GLU A 201 -15.65 3.31 11.14
C GLU A 201 -15.09 2.32 12.16
N ILE A 202 -14.17 1.43 11.74
CA ILE A 202 -13.73 0.31 12.60
C ILE A 202 -12.45 0.62 13.37
N HIS A 203 -11.57 1.50 12.86
CA HIS A 203 -10.32 1.83 13.51
C HIS A 203 -10.47 3.03 14.44
N THR A 204 -9.68 3.05 15.52
CA THR A 204 -9.57 4.20 16.43
C THR A 204 -8.69 5.30 15.89
N GLY A 205 -7.84 4.98 14.92
CA GLY A 205 -6.99 5.91 14.21
C GLY A 205 -6.49 5.29 12.90
N VAL A 206 -6.38 6.11 11.85
CA VAL A 206 -5.87 5.69 10.54
C VAL A 206 -4.76 6.65 10.13
N PHE A 207 -3.59 6.11 9.84
CA PHE A 207 -2.41 6.87 9.46
C PHE A 207 -1.68 6.18 8.30
N ALA A 208 -0.89 6.93 7.54
CA ALA A 208 -0.08 6.39 6.47
C ALA A 208 1.35 6.96 6.49
N VAL A 209 2.31 6.08 6.27
CA VAL A 209 3.74 6.39 6.09
C VAL A 209 4.17 5.78 4.78
N MET A 210 4.45 6.61 3.78
CA MET A 210 4.67 6.19 2.39
C MET A 210 6.15 6.33 2.01
N ASP A 211 6.74 5.27 1.46
CA ASP A 211 8.11 5.27 0.97
C ASP A 211 8.16 5.72 -0.50
N GLY A 212 8.96 6.72 -0.77
CA GLY A 212 9.33 7.24 -2.08
C GLY A 212 10.84 7.28 -2.28
N THR A 213 11.61 6.49 -1.54
CA THR A 213 13.08 6.43 -1.70
C THR A 213 13.45 5.86 -3.05
N THR A 214 12.81 4.76 -3.43
CA THR A 214 12.79 4.22 -4.79
C THR A 214 11.35 4.04 -5.21
N VAL A 215 10.91 4.76 -6.21
CA VAL A 215 9.53 4.81 -6.68
C VAL A 215 9.35 3.98 -7.95
N GLY A 216 8.11 3.56 -8.22
CA GLY A 216 7.81 2.67 -9.32
C GLY A 216 7.09 3.35 -10.48
N ASP A 217 7.79 3.51 -11.60
CA ASP A 217 7.22 3.97 -12.87
C ASP A 217 6.66 2.79 -13.70
N GLY A 218 5.61 3.01 -14.47
CA GLY A 218 5.09 2.07 -15.46
C GLY A 218 4.00 1.13 -14.93
N GLN A 219 4.10 -0.14 -15.27
CA GLN A 219 2.99 -1.11 -15.23
C GLN A 219 2.91 -1.86 -13.89
N GLY A 220 2.77 -1.10 -12.80
CA GLY A 220 2.61 -1.67 -11.46
C GLY A 220 1.34 -2.52 -11.27
N PRO A 221 1.31 -3.28 -10.17
CA PRO A 221 2.14 -3.10 -8.98
C PRO A 221 3.41 -3.98 -8.90
N ARG A 222 3.67 -4.89 -9.86
CA ARG A 222 4.77 -5.86 -9.78
C ARG A 222 5.95 -5.51 -10.69
N THR A 223 5.67 -5.27 -11.96
CA THR A 223 6.70 -5.06 -13.02
C THR A 223 6.91 -3.57 -13.25
N LEU A 224 7.64 -2.95 -12.36
CA LEU A 224 7.89 -1.51 -12.33
C LEU A 224 9.32 -1.20 -12.81
N LYS A 225 9.52 0.00 -13.34
CA LYS A 225 10.83 0.59 -13.53
C LYS A 225 11.19 1.35 -12.24
N PRO A 226 12.18 0.90 -11.47
CA PRO A 226 12.59 1.59 -10.25
C PRO A 226 13.29 2.90 -10.59
N VAL A 227 12.88 3.99 -9.93
CA VAL A 227 13.47 5.32 -10.06
C VAL A 227 13.77 5.87 -8.66
N VAL A 228 15.01 6.24 -8.39
CA VAL A 228 15.40 6.84 -7.11
C VAL A 228 14.88 8.27 -7.01
N LYS A 229 14.13 8.59 -5.94
CA LYS A 229 13.54 9.92 -5.69
C LYS A 229 13.87 10.50 -4.32
N ASN A 230 14.29 9.66 -3.38
CA ASN A 230 14.80 10.08 -2.06
C ASN A 230 13.77 10.90 -1.24
N VAL A 231 12.48 10.55 -1.30
CA VAL A 231 11.43 11.21 -0.54
C VAL A 231 10.66 10.21 0.31
N ILE A 232 10.16 10.66 1.45
CA ILE A 232 9.25 9.92 2.31
C ILE A 232 8.10 10.84 2.71
N LEU A 233 6.90 10.28 2.83
CA LEU A 233 5.69 11.05 3.11
C LEU A 233 4.91 10.43 4.28
N ALA A 234 4.20 11.26 5.06
CA ALA A 234 3.26 10.76 6.06
C ALA A 234 2.06 11.69 6.21
N SER A 235 0.91 11.10 6.53
CA SER A 235 -0.33 11.85 6.79
C SER A 235 -1.36 11.01 7.54
N GLY A 236 -2.21 11.67 8.34
CA GLY A 236 -3.45 11.10 8.85
C GLY A 236 -4.59 11.13 7.82
N ASP A 237 -4.42 11.83 6.70
CA ASP A 237 -5.37 11.88 5.60
C ASP A 237 -4.86 11.02 4.42
N GLN A 238 -5.50 9.85 4.23
CA GLN A 238 -5.11 8.88 3.19
C GLN A 238 -5.38 9.40 1.78
N VAL A 239 -6.38 10.28 1.61
CA VAL A 239 -6.67 10.90 0.31
C VAL A 239 -5.62 11.94 -0.03
N ALA A 240 -5.23 12.76 0.95
CA ALA A 240 -4.23 13.82 0.77
C ALA A 240 -2.84 13.25 0.45
N ILE A 241 -2.40 12.20 1.15
CA ILE A 241 -1.09 11.59 0.85
C ILE A 241 -1.07 10.94 -0.53
N ASP A 242 -2.18 10.30 -0.94
CA ASP A 242 -2.33 9.75 -2.28
C ASP A 242 -2.34 10.84 -3.35
N ALA A 243 -3.00 11.98 -3.09
CA ALA A 243 -3.02 13.13 -3.99
C ALA A 243 -1.64 13.75 -4.16
N VAL A 244 -0.89 13.96 -3.07
CA VAL A 244 0.48 14.48 -3.13
C VAL A 244 1.39 13.52 -3.89
N SER A 245 1.34 12.22 -3.60
CA SER A 245 2.14 11.23 -4.31
C SER A 245 1.80 11.15 -5.79
N ALA A 246 0.51 11.25 -6.16
CA ALA A 246 0.06 11.28 -7.55
C ALA A 246 0.60 12.52 -8.29
N LYS A 247 0.55 13.70 -7.66
CA LYS A 247 1.11 14.94 -8.21
C LYS A 247 2.61 14.82 -8.44
N LEU A 248 3.36 14.30 -7.49
CA LEU A 248 4.80 14.06 -7.63
C LEU A 248 5.11 13.13 -8.80
N MET A 249 4.31 12.08 -9.01
CA MET A 249 4.45 11.19 -10.16
C MET A 249 4.14 11.89 -11.51
N GLY A 250 3.46 13.04 -11.49
CA GLY A 250 3.10 13.80 -12.70
C GLY A 250 1.65 13.63 -13.13
N PHE A 251 0.81 13.00 -12.30
CA PHE A 251 -0.62 12.86 -12.58
C PHE A 251 -1.43 13.99 -11.96
N ASP A 252 -2.57 14.31 -12.58
CA ASP A 252 -3.59 15.15 -11.95
C ASP A 252 -4.35 14.32 -10.90
N PRO A 253 -4.23 14.63 -9.59
CA PRO A 253 -4.89 13.85 -8.54
C PRO A 253 -6.42 13.84 -8.69
N MET A 254 -7.04 14.96 -9.06
CA MET A 254 -8.50 15.06 -9.25
C MET A 254 -8.97 14.37 -10.53
N GLY A 255 -8.08 14.10 -11.48
CA GLY A 255 -8.30 13.22 -12.61
C GLY A 255 -8.35 11.74 -12.24
N ILE A 256 -7.78 11.34 -11.09
CA ILE A 256 -7.80 9.96 -10.60
C ILE A 256 -9.12 9.70 -9.86
N LYS A 257 -9.96 8.83 -10.42
CA LYS A 257 -11.34 8.63 -9.99
C LYS A 257 -11.49 8.31 -8.49
N TYR A 258 -10.65 7.46 -7.89
CA TYR A 258 -10.82 7.10 -6.48
C TYR A 258 -10.46 8.26 -5.53
N ILE A 259 -9.46 9.09 -5.89
CA ILE A 259 -9.09 10.28 -5.12
C ILE A 259 -10.22 11.30 -5.17
N ARG A 260 -10.73 11.60 -6.39
CA ARG A 260 -11.85 12.52 -6.57
C ARG A 260 -13.10 12.07 -5.82
N LEU A 261 -13.51 10.80 -5.96
CA LEU A 261 -14.70 10.27 -5.28
C LEU A 261 -14.56 10.32 -3.74
N ALA A 262 -13.37 10.05 -3.20
CA ALA A 262 -13.14 10.14 -1.76
C ALA A 262 -13.17 11.60 -1.26
N HIS A 263 -12.64 12.54 -2.05
CA HIS A 263 -12.73 13.97 -1.78
C HIS A 263 -14.19 14.45 -1.79
N GLU A 264 -14.94 14.13 -2.85
CA GLU A 264 -16.36 14.46 -2.99
C GLU A 264 -17.22 13.86 -1.87
N ALA A 265 -16.84 12.68 -1.36
CA ALA A 265 -17.51 12.03 -0.22
C ALA A 265 -17.09 12.60 1.15
N GLY A 266 -16.20 13.59 1.21
CA GLY A 266 -15.71 14.18 2.47
C GLY A 266 -14.84 13.24 3.31
N LEU A 267 -14.26 12.19 2.69
CA LEU A 267 -13.40 11.23 3.39
C LEU A 267 -11.94 11.70 3.53
N GLY A 268 -11.56 12.77 2.86
CA GLY A 268 -10.26 13.40 2.91
C GLY A 268 -10.09 14.41 1.78
N VAL A 269 -8.93 15.04 1.67
CA VAL A 269 -8.66 16.14 0.74
C VAL A 269 -7.88 15.65 -0.48
N GLY A 270 -8.49 15.69 -1.67
CA GLY A 270 -7.87 15.27 -2.92
C GLY A 270 -7.28 16.41 -3.76
N ASP A 271 -7.74 17.67 -3.57
CA ASP A 271 -7.20 18.81 -4.31
C ASP A 271 -5.88 19.29 -3.67
N PRO A 272 -4.75 19.22 -4.39
CA PRO A 272 -3.46 19.67 -3.87
C PRO A 272 -3.42 21.12 -3.38
N LYS A 273 -4.31 21.98 -3.85
CA LYS A 273 -4.40 23.39 -3.42
C LYS A 273 -4.93 23.53 -1.98
N GLU A 274 -5.65 22.53 -1.50
CA GLU A 274 -6.22 22.49 -0.16
C GLU A 274 -5.36 21.71 0.83
N ILE A 275 -4.21 21.17 0.36
CA ILE A 275 -3.27 20.38 1.16
C ILE A 275 -2.10 21.27 1.60
N GLU A 276 -1.80 21.22 2.91
CA GLU A 276 -0.59 21.80 3.48
C GLU A 276 0.57 20.81 3.38
N LEU A 277 1.67 21.22 2.76
CA LEU A 277 2.93 20.47 2.78
C LEU A 277 3.77 20.94 3.97
N ALA A 278 4.16 20.00 4.84
CA ALA A 278 5.05 20.26 5.97
C ALA A 278 6.40 19.59 5.72
N GLY A 279 7.49 20.32 5.98
CA GLY A 279 8.85 19.84 5.75
C GLY A 279 9.45 20.36 4.44
N ASP A 280 9.93 19.45 3.60
CA ASP A 280 10.59 19.85 2.35
C ASP A 280 9.56 20.22 1.27
N ASP A 281 9.79 21.34 0.61
CA ASP A 281 8.93 21.79 -0.49
C ASP A 281 9.15 20.93 -1.74
N VAL A 282 8.10 20.24 -2.14
CA VAL A 282 8.04 19.43 -3.37
C VAL A 282 6.93 19.90 -4.31
N SER A 283 6.34 21.07 -4.05
CA SER A 283 5.18 21.58 -4.77
C SER A 283 5.41 21.77 -6.27
N GLY A 284 6.65 22.10 -6.65
CA GLY A 284 7.10 22.27 -8.04
C GLY A 284 7.53 20.99 -8.75
N GLU A 285 7.52 19.83 -8.07
CA GLU A 285 8.01 18.58 -8.66
C GLU A 285 6.96 17.87 -9.49
N SER A 286 7.42 17.31 -10.61
CA SER A 286 6.69 16.37 -11.45
C SER A 286 7.68 15.42 -12.10
N TRP A 287 7.49 14.12 -11.90
CA TRP A 287 8.46 13.12 -12.34
C TRP A 287 8.17 12.57 -13.75
N GLY A 288 7.03 12.95 -14.33
CA GLY A 288 6.67 12.57 -15.69
C GLY A 288 6.44 11.06 -15.86
N PHE A 289 5.86 10.41 -14.86
CA PHE A 289 5.58 8.98 -14.93
C PHE A 289 4.40 8.68 -15.85
N ASP A 290 4.44 7.50 -16.45
CA ASP A 290 3.36 6.99 -17.28
C ASP A 290 3.07 5.52 -16.95
N VAL A 291 1.80 5.21 -16.75
CA VAL A 291 1.37 3.81 -16.56
C VAL A 291 1.66 2.97 -17.81
N GLY A 292 1.70 3.59 -18.99
CA GLY A 292 1.95 2.93 -20.27
C GLY A 292 0.86 1.94 -20.68
N TRP A 293 1.02 1.34 -21.85
CA TRP A 293 0.18 0.25 -22.35
C TRP A 293 1.03 -1.01 -22.59
N ASN A 294 0.55 -2.15 -22.14
CA ASN A 294 1.15 -3.45 -22.44
C ASN A 294 0.07 -4.51 -22.62
N PHE A 295 0.49 -5.71 -23.00
CA PHE A 295 -0.41 -6.85 -23.15
C PHE A 295 -1.28 -7.11 -21.92
N HIS A 296 -0.72 -7.06 -20.71
CA HIS A 296 -1.47 -7.29 -19.46
C HIS A 296 -2.51 -6.23 -19.19
N ARG A 297 -2.17 -4.95 -19.43
CA ARG A 297 -3.14 -3.86 -19.28
C ARG A 297 -4.27 -4.01 -20.28
N VAL A 298 -3.96 -4.37 -21.54
CA VAL A 298 -4.96 -4.62 -22.58
C VAL A 298 -5.86 -5.79 -22.20
N MET A 299 -5.28 -6.94 -21.82
CA MET A 299 -6.04 -8.13 -21.41
C MET A 299 -6.87 -7.87 -20.16
N GLY A 300 -6.31 -7.17 -19.17
CA GLY A 300 -7.05 -6.75 -17.99
C GLY A 300 -8.18 -5.77 -18.35
N TRP A 301 -7.91 -4.79 -19.20
CA TRP A 301 -8.95 -3.86 -19.67
C TRP A 301 -10.08 -4.59 -20.42
N LEU A 302 -9.74 -5.47 -21.34
CA LEU A 302 -10.73 -6.29 -22.06
C LEU A 302 -11.60 -7.08 -21.07
N SER A 303 -11.00 -7.71 -20.06
CA SER A 303 -11.69 -8.57 -19.10
C SER A 303 -12.57 -7.79 -18.12
N TRP A 304 -12.13 -6.61 -17.65
CA TRP A 304 -12.80 -5.87 -16.57
C TRP A 304 -13.69 -4.73 -17.08
N TYR A 305 -13.32 -4.07 -18.19
CA TYR A 305 -13.98 -2.86 -18.69
C TYR A 305 -14.43 -2.98 -20.13
N GLY A 306 -13.79 -3.85 -20.93
CA GLY A 306 -14.00 -3.98 -22.37
C GLY A 306 -15.17 -4.86 -22.77
N PRO A 307 -15.25 -5.20 -24.06
CA PRO A 307 -16.36 -5.96 -24.62
C PRO A 307 -16.51 -7.38 -24.09
N THR A 308 -15.43 -7.97 -23.54
CA THR A 308 -15.46 -9.33 -22.97
C THR A 308 -15.93 -9.36 -21.50
N ARG A 309 -16.29 -8.21 -20.92
CA ARG A 309 -16.75 -8.13 -19.52
C ARG A 309 -17.96 -9.01 -19.20
N PHE A 310 -18.78 -9.37 -20.18
CA PHE A 310 -19.92 -10.28 -19.98
C PHE A 310 -19.50 -11.70 -19.57
N LEU A 311 -18.25 -12.09 -19.85
CA LEU A 311 -17.67 -13.35 -19.44
C LEU A 311 -17.13 -13.35 -17.98
N GLN A 312 -17.16 -12.20 -17.29
CA GLN A 312 -16.56 -12.06 -15.96
C GLN A 312 -17.10 -13.07 -14.94
N LYS A 313 -18.43 -13.27 -14.92
CA LYS A 313 -19.05 -14.23 -13.99
C LYS A 313 -18.51 -15.64 -14.25
N LEU A 314 -18.38 -16.03 -15.52
CA LEU A 314 -17.85 -17.33 -15.89
C LEU A 314 -16.35 -17.45 -15.55
N LEU A 315 -15.54 -16.45 -15.94
CA LEU A 315 -14.07 -16.51 -15.80
C LEU A 315 -13.59 -16.33 -14.36
N PHE A 316 -14.25 -15.48 -13.56
CA PHE A 316 -13.71 -15.05 -12.25
C PHE A 316 -14.56 -15.47 -11.05
N HIS A 317 -15.82 -15.92 -11.25
CA HIS A 317 -16.69 -16.39 -10.16
C HIS A 317 -16.91 -17.92 -10.18
N THR A 318 -16.19 -18.64 -11.00
CA THR A 318 -16.19 -20.10 -11.08
C THR A 318 -14.77 -20.64 -10.91
N PRO A 319 -14.55 -21.95 -10.75
CA PRO A 319 -13.22 -22.56 -10.68
C PRO A 319 -12.33 -22.25 -11.89
N ILE A 320 -12.86 -21.78 -12.99
CA ILE A 320 -12.09 -21.33 -14.17
C ILE A 320 -11.07 -20.22 -13.79
N VAL A 321 -11.34 -19.44 -12.73
CA VAL A 321 -10.43 -18.40 -12.23
C VAL A 321 -9.03 -18.91 -11.91
N TYR A 322 -8.88 -20.18 -11.56
CA TYR A 322 -7.55 -20.76 -11.30
C TYR A 322 -6.67 -20.81 -12.54
N PHE A 323 -7.25 -20.85 -13.74
CA PHE A 323 -6.47 -20.82 -14.98
C PHE A 323 -5.78 -19.45 -15.23
N PRO A 324 -6.46 -18.29 -15.28
CA PRO A 324 -5.79 -17.01 -15.38
C PRO A 324 -4.85 -16.70 -14.19
N ILE A 325 -5.15 -17.21 -12.99
CA ILE A 325 -4.23 -17.11 -11.83
C ILE A 325 -2.93 -17.86 -12.12
N PHE A 326 -3.01 -19.13 -12.54
CA PHE A 326 -1.85 -19.96 -12.91
C PHE A 326 -1.03 -19.33 -14.04
N VAL A 327 -1.69 -18.82 -15.08
CA VAL A 327 -1.03 -18.10 -16.18
C VAL A 327 -0.29 -16.86 -15.68
N SER A 328 -0.94 -16.06 -14.82
CA SER A 328 -0.35 -14.86 -14.24
C SER A 328 0.86 -15.18 -13.34
N GLU A 329 0.74 -16.19 -12.49
CA GLU A 329 1.83 -16.64 -11.63
C GLU A 329 3.01 -17.17 -12.45
N THR A 330 2.74 -18.10 -13.38
CA THR A 330 3.77 -18.66 -14.25
C THR A 330 4.49 -17.56 -15.03
N TYR A 331 3.76 -16.63 -15.61
CA TYR A 331 4.35 -15.53 -16.34
C TYR A 331 5.24 -14.63 -15.49
N HIS A 332 4.76 -14.19 -14.33
CA HIS A 332 5.52 -13.27 -13.48
C HIS A 332 6.69 -13.96 -12.78
N ASP A 333 6.44 -15.14 -12.20
CA ASP A 333 7.40 -15.76 -11.29
C ASP A 333 8.40 -16.68 -12.01
N ARG A 334 7.95 -17.40 -13.05
CA ARG A 334 8.80 -18.36 -13.78
C ARG A 334 9.42 -17.82 -15.07
N ILE A 335 8.82 -16.75 -15.65
CA ILE A 335 9.31 -16.14 -16.90
C ILE A 335 9.91 -14.77 -16.64
N ARG A 336 9.08 -13.82 -16.17
CA ARG A 336 9.52 -12.41 -16.03
C ARG A 336 10.60 -12.24 -14.98
N TRP A 337 10.42 -12.82 -13.80
CA TRP A 337 11.42 -12.68 -12.74
C TRP A 337 12.81 -13.15 -13.17
N PRO A 338 13.06 -14.42 -13.57
CA PRO A 338 14.39 -14.87 -13.90
C PRO A 338 14.99 -14.20 -15.14
N LEU A 339 14.17 -13.86 -16.14
CA LEU A 339 14.67 -13.36 -17.41
C LEU A 339 14.93 -11.85 -17.41
N LYS A 340 14.14 -11.06 -16.68
CA LYS A 340 14.19 -9.60 -16.75
C LYS A 340 14.25 -8.93 -15.38
N GLU A 341 13.26 -9.17 -14.51
CA GLU A 341 13.07 -8.34 -13.31
C GLU A 341 14.18 -8.59 -12.28
N ARG A 342 14.71 -9.80 -12.19
CA ARG A 342 15.87 -10.10 -11.36
C ARG A 342 17.11 -9.31 -11.79
N LYS A 343 17.32 -9.10 -13.07
CA LYS A 343 18.44 -8.30 -13.58
C LYS A 343 18.28 -6.82 -13.15
N ILE A 344 17.07 -6.28 -13.22
CA ILE A 344 16.75 -4.92 -12.75
C ILE A 344 17.01 -4.81 -11.25
N TYR A 345 16.57 -5.79 -10.46
CA TYR A 345 16.80 -5.84 -9.01
C TYR A 345 18.30 -5.89 -8.68
N GLU A 346 19.07 -6.78 -9.30
CA GLU A 346 20.52 -6.91 -9.06
C GLU A 346 21.28 -5.63 -9.51
N GLN A 347 20.85 -5.02 -10.61
CA GLN A 347 21.39 -3.75 -11.04
C GLN A 347 21.11 -2.64 -10.02
N TRP A 348 19.86 -2.51 -9.57
CA TRP A 348 19.49 -1.54 -8.55
C TRP A 348 20.28 -1.74 -7.25
N LYS A 349 20.44 -3.01 -6.80
CA LYS A 349 21.25 -3.34 -5.62
C LYS A 349 22.69 -2.85 -5.74
N ARG A 350 23.31 -3.04 -6.87
CA ARG A 350 24.70 -2.68 -7.10
C ARG A 350 24.89 -1.17 -7.31
N ASP A 351 24.00 -0.55 -8.11
CA ASP A 351 24.24 0.76 -8.68
C ASP A 351 23.66 1.90 -7.84
N THR A 352 22.77 1.61 -6.88
CA THR A 352 22.14 2.65 -6.04
C THR A 352 22.57 2.57 -4.57
N ALA A 353 22.49 3.71 -3.88
CA ALA A 353 22.73 3.76 -2.45
C ALA A 353 21.65 2.96 -1.65
N TRP A 354 20.40 2.98 -2.11
CA TRP A 354 19.30 2.21 -1.52
C TRP A 354 19.47 0.70 -1.73
N GLY A 355 20.01 0.29 -2.87
CA GLY A 355 20.34 -1.10 -3.12
C GLY A 355 21.46 -1.62 -2.21
N ARG A 356 22.46 -0.79 -1.92
CA ARG A 356 23.51 -1.11 -0.94
C ARG A 356 22.94 -1.20 0.47
N LEU A 357 22.06 -0.28 0.87
CA LEU A 357 21.34 -0.35 2.14
C LEU A 357 20.50 -1.63 2.25
N PHE A 358 19.80 -2.02 1.20
CA PHE A 358 19.06 -3.29 1.19
C PHE A 358 19.98 -4.50 1.39
N THR A 359 21.18 -4.47 0.79
CA THR A 359 22.19 -5.51 1.00
C THR A 359 22.67 -5.55 2.46
N GLU A 360 22.80 -4.40 3.10
CA GLU A 360 23.12 -4.32 4.53
C GLU A 360 22.03 -4.95 5.40
N TYR A 361 20.75 -4.71 5.09
CA TYR A 361 19.64 -5.42 5.74
C TYR A 361 19.69 -6.93 5.54
N GLN A 362 20.08 -7.41 4.36
CA GLN A 362 20.26 -8.84 4.11
C GLN A 362 21.36 -9.46 4.96
N GLN A 363 22.38 -8.69 5.33
CA GLN A 363 23.51 -9.15 6.15
C GLN A 363 23.23 -9.05 7.64
N LYS A 364 22.62 -7.95 8.10
CA LYS A 364 22.44 -7.61 9.52
C LYS A 364 21.02 -7.91 10.03
N GLY A 365 20.04 -7.98 9.14
CA GLY A 365 18.63 -8.18 9.44
C GLY A 365 17.89 -6.91 9.85
N CYS A 366 18.50 -6.03 10.63
CA CYS A 366 18.03 -4.68 11.01
C CYS A 366 19.22 -3.81 11.36
N LEU A 367 19.03 -2.51 11.48
CA LEU A 367 20.15 -1.56 11.67
C LEU A 367 20.22 -0.96 13.08
N LEU A 368 19.10 -0.52 13.64
CA LEU A 368 19.08 0.19 14.94
C LEU A 368 18.27 -0.55 16.02
N ILE A 369 17.57 -1.59 15.67
CA ILE A 369 16.81 -2.38 16.65
C ILE A 369 17.60 -3.59 17.12
#